data_8ac228540b3bf67d5ddde493fa3474f3
#
_entry.id   8ac228540b3bf67d5ddde493fa3474f3
#
_cell.length_a   1.000
_cell.length_b   1.000
_cell.length_c   1.000
_cell.angle_alpha   90.00
_cell.angle_beta   90.00
_cell.angle_gamma   90.00
#
_symmetry.space_group_name_H-M   'P 1'
#
loop_
_entity.id
_entity.type
_entity.pdbx_description
1 polymer ?
#
loop_
_entity_poly.entity_id
_entity_poly.type
_entity_poly.pdbx_seq_one_letter_code
_entity_poly.pdbx_strand_id
1 'polypeptide(L)'
;MEYVLTATKTDAPAGSYYDKIAAYYDLTFKLNGYGRSLDQYFANHPLPVSRGAKILDAGCGTGLLTLALLRALHFPVSITSLDLSATSITAARKAVIDSPGRTRDVTFAEGNLLSLPFADNSLDLVVTSGALEYVPLSEGMGELSRVIAPGGHLLHIPCRPSPATTFLEILFRFKKIPRKEVLSQTEQHFRIVHEYRFPPLQIIGWSKTAILAQKL
;
A
#
# COMPACT_ATOMS: atom_id res chain seq x y z
N MET A 1 11.76 13.13 21.00
CA MET A 1 12.42 14.02 20.03
C MET A 1 11.54 14.00 18.78
N GLU A 2 10.71 15.02 18.65
CA GLU A 2 9.65 15.12 17.66
C GLU A 2 10.28 15.56 16.33
N TYR A 3 10.28 14.69 15.32
CA TYR A 3 10.69 15.05 13.96
C TYR A 3 9.54 15.81 13.28
N VAL A 4 9.64 17.12 13.21
CA VAL A 4 8.80 17.95 12.35
C VAL A 4 9.29 17.76 10.92
N LEU A 5 8.60 16.93 10.15
CA LEU A 5 8.82 16.77 8.71
C LEU A 5 8.20 17.96 7.98
N THR A 6 9.03 18.90 7.52
CA THR A 6 8.62 19.99 6.64
C THR A 6 8.45 19.43 5.22
N ALA A 7 7.20 19.31 4.79
CA ALA A 7 6.86 18.92 3.41
C ALA A 7 7.23 20.04 2.44
N THR A 8 8.05 19.75 1.45
CA THR A 8 8.23 20.60 0.25
C THR A 8 6.97 20.52 -0.61
N LYS A 9 6.32 21.67 -0.74
CA LYS A 9 5.09 21.86 -1.52
C LYS A 9 5.42 21.71 -3.01
N THR A 10 5.06 20.59 -3.62
CA THR A 10 5.00 20.45 -5.09
C THR A 10 3.57 20.73 -5.56
N ASP A 11 3.43 21.69 -6.45
CA ASP A 11 2.15 22.11 -7.05
C ASP A 11 1.56 20.97 -7.90
N ALA A 12 0.67 20.18 -7.30
CA ALA A 12 -0.20 19.28 -8.04
C ALA A 12 -1.65 19.46 -7.58
N PRO A 13 -2.61 19.71 -8.51
CA PRO A 13 -4.03 19.84 -8.16
C PRO A 13 -4.72 18.52 -7.78
N ALA A 14 -3.96 17.51 -7.40
CA ALA A 14 -4.43 16.16 -7.13
C ALA A 14 -5.25 16.06 -5.82
N GLY A 15 -4.96 16.84 -4.78
CA GLY A 15 -5.59 16.72 -3.46
C GLY A 15 -7.12 16.80 -3.51
N SER A 16 -7.71 17.78 -4.19
CA SER A 16 -9.17 18.01 -4.15
C SER A 16 -9.99 16.92 -4.88
N TYR A 17 -9.40 16.26 -5.89
CA TYR A 17 -10.09 15.18 -6.60
C TYR A 17 -10.05 13.88 -5.80
N TYR A 18 -8.88 13.53 -5.25
CA TYR A 18 -8.71 12.36 -4.38
C TYR A 18 -9.54 12.47 -3.11
N ASP A 19 -9.64 13.64 -2.51
CA ASP A 19 -10.45 13.90 -1.32
C ASP A 19 -11.94 13.60 -1.55
N LYS A 20 -12.47 13.93 -2.73
CA LYS A 20 -13.87 13.64 -3.08
C LYS A 20 -14.12 12.16 -3.36
N ILE A 21 -13.11 11.43 -3.81
CA ILE A 21 -13.23 10.03 -4.19
C ILE A 21 -12.89 9.10 -3.03
N ALA A 22 -12.09 9.54 -2.05
CA ALA A 22 -11.64 8.71 -0.94
C ALA A 22 -12.79 8.04 -0.19
N ALA A 23 -13.87 8.78 0.11
CA ALA A 23 -15.05 8.23 0.76
C ALA A 23 -15.80 7.19 -0.09
N TYR A 24 -15.85 7.41 -1.41
CA TYR A 24 -16.50 6.48 -2.36
C TYR A 24 -15.64 5.23 -2.57
N TYR A 25 -14.33 5.40 -2.61
CA TYR A 25 -13.35 4.32 -2.66
C TYR A 25 -13.48 3.42 -1.44
N ASP A 26 -13.48 4.00 -0.26
CA ASP A 26 -13.61 3.29 1.01
C ASP A 26 -14.89 2.47 1.10
N LEU A 27 -16.04 3.06 0.75
CA LEU A 27 -17.32 2.37 0.74
C LEU A 27 -17.32 1.18 -0.23
N THR A 28 -16.80 1.38 -1.43
CA THR A 28 -16.74 0.31 -2.47
C THR A 28 -15.85 -0.85 -2.02
N PHE A 29 -14.69 -0.57 -1.41
CA PHE A 29 -13.77 -1.60 -0.94
C PHE A 29 -14.22 -2.27 0.36
N LYS A 30 -14.94 -1.58 1.23
CA LYS A 30 -15.59 -2.20 2.40
C LYS A 30 -16.71 -3.15 1.99
N LEU A 31 -17.54 -2.75 1.04
CA LEU A 31 -18.66 -3.56 0.56
C LEU A 31 -18.23 -4.78 -0.26
N ASN A 32 -17.12 -4.69 -1.00
CA ASN A 32 -16.65 -5.80 -1.85
C ASN A 32 -15.81 -6.86 -1.11
N GLY A 33 -15.66 -6.74 0.21
CA GLY A 33 -14.96 -7.72 1.04
C GLY A 33 -13.43 -7.67 0.93
N TYR A 34 -12.87 -6.55 0.46
CA TYR A 34 -11.41 -6.37 0.31
C TYR A 34 -10.64 -6.68 1.59
N GLY A 35 -11.08 -6.14 2.73
CA GLY A 35 -10.44 -6.40 4.02
C GLY A 35 -10.40 -7.88 4.39
N ARG A 36 -11.52 -8.61 4.20
CA ARG A 36 -11.57 -10.06 4.44
C ARG A 36 -10.63 -10.85 3.54
N SER A 37 -10.50 -10.43 2.29
CA SER A 37 -9.58 -11.07 1.35
C SER A 37 -8.12 -10.87 1.73
N LEU A 38 -7.76 -9.68 2.25
CA LEU A 38 -6.44 -9.42 2.81
C LEU A 38 -6.18 -10.27 4.07
N ASP A 39 -7.17 -10.37 4.96
CA ASP A 39 -7.05 -11.19 6.17
C ASP A 39 -6.80 -12.66 5.81
N GLN A 40 -7.53 -13.21 4.83
CA GLN A 40 -7.31 -14.57 4.33
C GLN A 40 -5.94 -14.72 3.65
N TYR A 41 -5.52 -13.70 2.89
CA TYR A 41 -4.19 -13.70 2.26
C TYR A 41 -3.10 -13.79 3.32
N PHE A 42 -3.12 -12.94 4.33
CA PHE A 42 -2.09 -12.92 5.39
C PHE A 42 -2.13 -14.15 6.28
N ALA A 43 -3.31 -14.74 6.51
CA ALA A 43 -3.43 -16.00 7.26
C ALA A 43 -2.74 -17.17 6.54
N ASN A 44 -2.76 -17.19 5.20
CA ASN A 44 -2.17 -18.25 4.40
C ASN A 44 -0.73 -17.92 3.92
N HIS A 45 -0.35 -16.65 3.94
CA HIS A 45 0.95 -16.15 3.50
C HIS A 45 1.51 -15.20 4.55
N PRO A 46 2.12 -15.73 5.63
CA PRO A 46 2.72 -14.91 6.68
C PRO A 46 3.77 -13.97 6.09
N LEU A 47 3.74 -12.72 6.56
CA LEU A 47 4.71 -11.72 6.13
C LEU A 47 6.10 -12.05 6.65
N PRO A 48 7.16 -11.91 5.84
CA PRO A 48 8.54 -12.22 6.21
C PRO A 48 9.15 -11.10 7.08
N VAL A 49 8.55 -10.83 8.22
CA VAL A 49 9.00 -9.81 9.18
C VAL A 49 9.04 -10.37 10.59
N SER A 50 9.90 -9.79 11.42
CA SER A 50 10.07 -10.19 12.82
C SER A 50 9.65 -9.07 13.78
N ARG A 51 9.72 -9.36 15.07
CA ARG A 51 9.48 -8.40 16.15
C ARG A 51 10.39 -7.16 15.97
N GLY A 52 9.81 -5.98 16.09
CA GLY A 52 10.52 -4.71 15.95
C GLY A 52 10.67 -4.23 14.52
N ALA A 53 10.15 -4.97 13.53
CA ALA A 53 10.22 -4.56 12.12
C ALA A 53 9.59 -3.18 11.88
N LYS A 54 10.23 -2.40 10.99
CA LYS A 54 9.76 -1.11 10.50
C LYS A 54 9.03 -1.31 9.17
N ILE A 55 7.75 -1.00 9.16
CA ILE A 55 6.86 -1.25 8.03
C ILE A 55 6.29 0.07 7.52
N LEU A 56 6.28 0.25 6.21
CA LEU A 56 5.59 1.35 5.53
C LEU A 56 4.38 0.81 4.75
N ASP A 57 3.21 1.38 4.98
CA ASP A 57 2.05 1.27 4.10
C ASP A 57 2.05 2.50 3.18
N ALA A 58 2.57 2.34 1.97
CA ALA A 58 2.80 3.40 0.99
C ALA A 58 1.57 3.58 0.10
N GLY A 59 0.92 4.75 0.23
CA GLY A 59 -0.39 5.02 -0.37
C GLY A 59 -1.49 4.28 0.40
N CYS A 60 -1.54 4.51 1.71
CA CYS A 60 -2.42 3.75 2.62
C CYS A 60 -3.92 4.01 2.40
N GLY A 61 -4.27 5.09 1.68
CA GLY A 61 -5.66 5.51 1.48
C GLY A 61 -6.39 5.64 2.82
N THR A 62 -7.54 5.01 2.93
CA THR A 62 -8.37 5.01 4.15
C THR A 62 -7.95 3.96 5.19
N GLY A 63 -6.78 3.32 5.01
CA GLY A 63 -6.16 2.45 6.01
C GLY A 63 -6.58 0.97 5.97
N LEU A 64 -7.22 0.49 4.91
CA LEU A 64 -7.68 -0.90 4.83
C LEU A 64 -6.52 -1.92 4.91
N LEU A 65 -5.39 -1.63 4.22
CA LEU A 65 -4.21 -2.49 4.27
C LEU A 65 -3.51 -2.37 5.63
N THR A 66 -3.39 -1.15 6.18
CA THR A 66 -2.90 -0.92 7.55
C THR A 66 -3.68 -1.76 8.57
N LEU A 67 -5.02 -1.75 8.51
CA LEU A 67 -5.87 -2.53 9.41
C LEU A 67 -5.65 -4.05 9.24
N ALA A 68 -5.45 -4.52 8.01
CA ALA A 68 -5.15 -5.92 7.75
C ALA A 68 -3.78 -6.33 8.31
N LEU A 69 -2.76 -5.49 8.18
CA LEU A 69 -1.46 -5.68 8.83
C LEU A 69 -1.56 -5.77 10.35
N LEU A 70 -2.33 -4.87 10.96
CA LEU A 70 -2.57 -4.88 12.40
C LEU A 70 -3.24 -6.16 12.89
N ARG A 71 -4.13 -6.74 12.08
CA ARG A 71 -4.76 -8.03 12.41
C ARG A 71 -3.82 -9.22 12.20
N ALA A 72 -2.97 -9.16 11.17
CA ALA A 72 -2.07 -10.25 10.81
C ALA A 72 -0.85 -10.36 11.73
N LEU A 73 -0.30 -9.22 12.15
CA LEU A 73 0.93 -9.18 12.94
C LEU A 73 0.60 -9.22 14.44
N HIS A 74 0.92 -10.32 15.11
CA HIS A 74 0.62 -10.54 16.53
C HIS A 74 1.78 -10.18 17.47
N PHE A 75 2.83 -9.54 16.96
CA PHE A 75 4.01 -9.09 17.71
C PHE A 75 4.27 -7.60 17.46
N PRO A 76 5.04 -6.91 18.31
CA PRO A 76 5.35 -5.50 18.15
C PRO A 76 6.09 -5.22 16.84
N VAL A 77 5.58 -4.22 16.09
CA VAL A 77 6.16 -3.64 14.87
C VAL A 77 5.86 -2.15 14.87
N SER A 78 6.66 -1.35 14.17
CA SER A 78 6.38 0.06 13.89
C SER A 78 5.83 0.20 12.48
N ILE A 79 4.60 0.70 12.34
CA ILE A 79 3.96 0.91 11.04
C ILE A 79 3.85 2.41 10.78
N THR A 80 4.35 2.86 9.63
CA THR A 80 4.03 4.20 9.11
C THR A 80 3.04 4.04 7.96
N SER A 81 1.88 4.68 8.07
CA SER A 81 0.87 4.74 7.01
C SER A 81 0.97 6.11 6.35
N LEU A 82 1.38 6.11 5.07
CA LEU A 82 1.66 7.33 4.31
C LEU A 82 0.73 7.43 3.10
N ASP A 83 0.18 8.61 2.89
CA ASP A 83 -0.63 8.93 1.69
C ASP A 83 -0.42 10.40 1.30
N LEU A 84 -0.66 10.71 0.02
CA LEU A 84 -0.60 12.09 -0.49
C LEU A 84 -1.79 12.94 -0.03
N SER A 85 -2.92 12.31 0.30
CA SER A 85 -4.18 12.95 0.69
C SER A 85 -4.30 13.07 2.21
N ALA A 86 -4.33 14.28 2.74
CA ALA A 86 -4.60 14.56 4.15
C ALA A 86 -5.97 14.02 4.61
N THR A 87 -6.97 14.01 3.71
CA THR A 87 -8.30 13.44 3.96
C THR A 87 -8.21 11.93 4.14
N SER A 88 -7.46 11.24 3.28
CA SER A 88 -7.19 9.80 3.40
C SER A 88 -6.48 9.48 4.72
N ILE A 89 -5.45 10.23 5.07
CA ILE A 89 -4.72 10.07 6.35
C ILE A 89 -5.66 10.26 7.56
N THR A 90 -6.53 11.25 7.52
CA THR A 90 -7.53 11.47 8.59
C THR A 90 -8.49 10.30 8.73
N ALA A 91 -8.97 9.76 7.60
CA ALA A 91 -9.84 8.59 7.58
C ALA A 91 -9.12 7.32 8.07
N ALA A 92 -7.88 7.09 7.64
CA ALA A 92 -7.06 5.96 8.07
C ALA A 92 -6.78 6.00 9.58
N ARG A 93 -6.41 7.16 10.11
CA ARG A 93 -6.21 7.37 11.55
C ARG A 93 -7.48 7.05 12.34
N LYS A 94 -8.63 7.56 11.89
CA LYS A 94 -9.92 7.27 12.52
C LYS A 94 -10.22 5.77 12.49
N ALA A 95 -10.04 5.11 11.36
CA ALA A 95 -10.30 3.69 11.20
C ALA A 95 -9.43 2.83 12.14
N VAL A 96 -8.17 3.20 12.36
CA VAL A 96 -7.27 2.51 13.31
C VAL A 96 -7.68 2.76 14.75
N ILE A 97 -8.04 4.00 15.13
CA ILE A 97 -8.50 4.35 16.48
C ILE A 97 -9.80 3.61 16.83
N ASP A 98 -10.74 3.54 15.88
CA ASP A 98 -12.03 2.88 16.07
C ASP A 98 -11.92 1.33 16.06
N SER A 99 -10.74 0.79 15.72
CA SER A 99 -10.53 -0.67 15.67
C SER A 99 -10.27 -1.24 17.06
N PRO A 100 -11.09 -2.18 17.57
CA PRO A 100 -10.95 -2.68 18.94
C PRO A 100 -9.63 -3.41 19.14
N GLY A 101 -8.95 -3.10 20.25
CA GLY A 101 -7.92 -3.95 20.87
C GLY A 101 -6.47 -3.74 20.42
N ARG A 102 -6.11 -2.69 19.66
CA ARG A 102 -4.73 -2.57 19.14
C ARG A 102 -4.22 -1.13 19.06
N THR A 103 -3.81 -0.59 20.21
CA THR A 103 -2.86 0.52 20.26
C THR A 103 -1.47 -0.03 19.93
N ARG A 104 -1.11 -0.12 18.66
CA ARG A 104 0.25 -0.38 18.20
C ARG A 104 0.83 0.91 17.65
N ASP A 105 2.16 0.99 17.58
CA ASP A 105 2.88 2.12 17.02
C ASP A 105 2.55 2.30 15.53
N VAL A 106 1.41 2.96 15.25
CA VAL A 106 1.05 3.39 13.91
C VAL A 106 1.21 4.89 13.82
N THR A 107 2.15 5.31 13.00
CA THR A 107 2.36 6.71 12.63
C THR A 107 1.65 6.99 11.31
N PHE A 108 1.00 8.17 11.22
CA PHE A 108 0.34 8.61 9.99
C PHE A 108 1.05 9.85 9.46
N ALA A 109 1.44 9.81 8.20
CA ALA A 109 2.18 10.88 7.55
C ALA A 109 1.56 11.22 6.17
N GLU A 110 1.46 12.51 5.87
CA GLU A 110 1.22 12.98 4.51
C GLU A 110 2.54 12.99 3.75
N GLY A 111 2.57 12.42 2.53
CA GLY A 111 3.80 12.35 1.75
C GLY A 111 3.61 11.81 0.34
N ASN A 112 4.63 12.08 -0.48
CA ASN A 112 4.68 11.66 -1.87
C ASN A 112 5.44 10.34 -2.00
N LEU A 113 4.84 9.36 -2.68
CA LEU A 113 5.45 8.05 -2.95
C LEU A 113 6.72 8.14 -3.81
N LEU A 114 6.88 9.22 -4.59
CA LEU A 114 8.07 9.47 -5.39
C LEU A 114 9.21 10.18 -4.62
N SER A 115 8.97 10.55 -3.37
CA SER A 115 9.97 11.20 -2.50
C SER A 115 9.62 10.88 -1.04
N LEU A 116 9.93 9.66 -0.64
CA LEU A 116 9.58 9.14 0.68
C LEU A 116 10.50 9.74 1.77
N PRO A 117 9.94 10.19 2.91
CA PRO A 117 10.71 10.81 3.98
C PRO A 117 11.45 9.77 4.85
N PHE A 118 12.08 8.79 4.22
CA PHE A 118 12.84 7.73 4.88
C PHE A 118 14.26 7.68 4.33
N ALA A 119 15.21 7.37 5.22
CA ALA A 119 16.58 7.12 4.82
C ALA A 119 16.68 5.87 3.94
N ASP A 120 17.73 5.80 3.14
CA ASP A 120 18.05 4.61 2.36
C ASP A 120 18.17 3.38 3.28
N ASN A 121 17.66 2.25 2.84
CA ASN A 121 17.83 0.96 3.53
C ASN A 121 17.34 0.96 4.99
N SER A 122 16.24 1.66 5.28
CA SER A 122 15.77 1.88 6.66
C SER A 122 14.50 1.11 7.04
N LEU A 123 13.85 0.46 6.07
CA LEU A 123 12.59 -0.27 6.26
C LEU A 123 12.76 -1.76 5.98
N ASP A 124 12.12 -2.60 6.80
CA ASP A 124 12.13 -4.06 6.64
C ASP A 124 11.08 -4.55 5.66
N LEU A 125 9.94 -3.84 5.58
CA LEU A 125 8.83 -4.17 4.68
C LEU A 125 8.16 -2.88 4.19
N VAL A 126 7.92 -2.80 2.91
CA VAL A 126 6.97 -1.85 2.35
C VAL A 126 5.79 -2.61 1.77
N VAL A 127 4.58 -2.18 2.07
CA VAL A 127 3.35 -2.66 1.45
C VAL A 127 2.71 -1.53 0.68
N THR A 128 2.10 -1.84 -0.48
CA THR A 128 1.38 -0.85 -1.29
C THR A 128 0.27 -1.52 -2.07
N SER A 129 -0.89 -0.88 -2.15
CA SER A 129 -2.03 -1.41 -2.88
C SER A 129 -2.77 -0.33 -3.67
N GLY A 130 -2.64 -0.36 -5.00
CA GLY A 130 -3.35 0.55 -5.88
C GLY A 130 -2.79 1.98 -5.89
N ALA A 131 -1.60 2.22 -5.36
CA ALA A 131 -0.98 3.54 -5.33
C ALA A 131 0.00 3.76 -6.49
N LEU A 132 0.73 2.72 -6.92
CA LEU A 132 1.69 2.81 -8.01
C LEU A 132 1.04 3.06 -9.38
N GLU A 133 -0.24 2.86 -9.51
CA GLU A 133 -1.02 3.15 -10.71
C GLU A 133 -1.21 4.66 -10.97
N TYR A 134 -0.86 5.49 -10.00
CA TYR A 134 -0.98 6.96 -10.07
C TYR A 134 0.34 7.68 -10.31
N VAL A 135 1.44 6.94 -10.37
CA VAL A 135 2.79 7.49 -10.54
C VAL A 135 3.53 6.75 -11.66
N PRO A 136 4.62 7.30 -12.21
CA PRO A 136 5.51 6.54 -13.09
C PRO A 136 6.05 5.31 -12.36
N LEU A 137 5.71 4.11 -12.85
CA LEU A 137 6.00 2.86 -12.14
C LEU A 137 7.48 2.66 -11.84
N SER A 138 8.36 3.00 -12.80
CA SER A 138 9.81 2.87 -12.64
C SER A 138 10.35 3.76 -11.52
N GLU A 139 9.86 5.00 -11.44
CA GLU A 139 10.29 5.95 -10.39
C GLU A 139 9.77 5.48 -9.02
N GLY A 140 8.48 5.10 -8.94
CA GLY A 140 7.90 4.57 -7.71
C GLY A 140 8.61 3.30 -7.21
N MET A 141 8.92 2.35 -8.11
CA MET A 141 9.66 1.13 -7.74
C MET A 141 11.09 1.44 -7.29
N GLY A 142 11.77 2.38 -7.96
CA GLY A 142 13.10 2.84 -7.55
C GLY A 142 13.08 3.45 -6.15
N GLU A 143 12.12 4.30 -5.84
CA GLU A 143 12.00 4.94 -4.54
C GLU A 143 11.64 3.94 -3.43
N LEU A 144 10.72 2.99 -3.68
CA LEU A 144 10.45 1.89 -2.76
C LEU A 144 11.69 1.03 -2.51
N SER A 145 12.44 0.74 -3.57
CA SER A 145 13.72 0.01 -3.42
C SER A 145 14.74 0.78 -2.61
N ARG A 146 14.84 2.11 -2.79
CA ARG A 146 15.77 2.95 -2.02
C ARG A 146 15.55 2.79 -0.52
N VAL A 147 14.30 2.86 -0.06
CA VAL A 147 13.99 2.88 1.38
C VAL A 147 14.00 1.49 2.03
N ILE A 148 13.77 0.41 1.27
CA ILE A 148 13.80 -0.96 1.78
C ILE A 148 15.25 -1.38 2.05
N ALA A 149 15.52 -1.99 3.20
CA ALA A 149 16.83 -2.53 3.54
C ALA A 149 17.21 -3.74 2.66
N PRO A 150 18.51 -4.02 2.43
CA PRO A 150 18.92 -5.26 1.76
C PRO A 150 18.32 -6.49 2.45
N GLY A 151 17.72 -7.40 1.67
CA GLY A 151 17.00 -8.54 2.19
C GLY A 151 15.59 -8.24 2.74
N GLY A 152 15.23 -6.97 2.87
CA GLY A 152 13.86 -6.54 3.18
C GLY A 152 12.90 -6.83 2.03
N HIS A 153 11.60 -6.58 2.23
CA HIS A 153 10.57 -7.05 1.32
C HIS A 153 9.64 -5.94 0.83
N LEU A 154 9.11 -6.14 -0.36
CA LEU A 154 8.01 -5.37 -0.94
C LEU A 154 6.80 -6.30 -1.11
N LEU A 155 5.65 -5.91 -0.55
CA LEU A 155 4.35 -6.48 -0.91
C LEU A 155 3.60 -5.48 -1.79
N HIS A 156 3.58 -5.73 -3.08
CA HIS A 156 2.86 -4.93 -4.06
C HIS A 156 1.55 -5.62 -4.44
N ILE A 157 0.42 -4.91 -4.30
CA ILE A 157 -0.92 -5.41 -4.66
C ILE A 157 -1.48 -4.54 -5.80
N PRO A 158 -0.99 -4.73 -7.04
CA PRO A 158 -1.41 -3.95 -8.19
C PRO A 158 -2.83 -4.26 -8.65
N CYS A 159 -3.42 -3.30 -9.35
CA CYS A 159 -4.63 -3.52 -10.14
C CYS A 159 -4.32 -4.39 -11.35
N ARG A 160 -5.10 -5.45 -11.50
CA ARG A 160 -5.01 -6.38 -12.62
C ARG A 160 -5.90 -5.92 -13.78
N PRO A 161 -5.42 -5.93 -15.04
CA PRO A 161 -6.29 -5.68 -16.19
C PRO A 161 -7.46 -6.67 -16.24
N SER A 162 -8.69 -6.15 -16.17
CA SER A 162 -9.95 -6.91 -16.25
C SER A 162 -11.08 -5.98 -16.68
N PRO A 163 -12.24 -6.48 -17.13
CA PRO A 163 -13.41 -5.64 -17.39
C PRO A 163 -13.82 -4.78 -16.18
N ALA A 164 -13.73 -5.35 -14.98
CA ALA A 164 -14.03 -4.63 -13.73
C ALA A 164 -13.08 -3.46 -13.50
N THR A 165 -11.76 -3.67 -13.70
CA THR A 165 -10.77 -2.60 -13.56
C THR A 165 -10.85 -1.57 -14.66
N THR A 166 -11.37 -1.90 -15.85
CA THR A 166 -11.62 -0.89 -16.91
C THR A 166 -12.66 0.12 -16.47
N PHE A 167 -13.73 -0.35 -15.84
CA PHE A 167 -14.74 0.55 -15.25
C PHE A 167 -14.15 1.42 -14.14
N LEU A 168 -13.36 0.81 -13.24
CA LEU A 168 -12.70 1.53 -12.14
C LEU A 168 -11.67 2.55 -12.64
N GLU A 169 -10.94 2.25 -13.74
CA GLU A 169 -9.99 3.16 -14.37
C GLU A 169 -10.65 4.46 -14.83
N ILE A 170 -11.83 4.35 -15.45
CA ILE A 170 -12.60 5.51 -15.89
C ILE A 170 -13.10 6.32 -14.67
N LEU A 171 -13.58 5.63 -13.64
CA LEU A 171 -14.14 6.26 -12.46
C LEU A 171 -13.07 6.92 -11.58
N PHE A 172 -11.92 6.27 -11.40
CA PHE A 172 -10.86 6.71 -10.47
C PHE A 172 -9.64 7.31 -11.18
N ARG A 173 -9.65 7.42 -12.51
CA ARG A 173 -8.60 8.06 -13.32
C ARG A 173 -7.18 7.54 -13.04
N PHE A 174 -7.04 6.26 -12.72
CA PHE A 174 -5.74 5.62 -12.63
C PHE A 174 -5.37 4.95 -13.95
N LYS A 175 -4.09 4.63 -14.13
CA LYS A 175 -3.60 3.93 -15.33
C LYS A 175 -3.42 2.46 -15.01
N LYS A 176 -4.12 1.59 -15.75
CA LYS A 176 -3.84 0.14 -15.69
C LYS A 176 -2.44 -0.15 -16.21
N ILE A 177 -1.68 -0.89 -15.43
CA ILE A 177 -0.34 -1.31 -15.81
C ILE A 177 -0.40 -2.78 -16.23
N PRO A 178 0.10 -3.13 -17.43
CA PRO A 178 0.17 -4.53 -17.86
C PRO A 178 0.98 -5.38 -16.88
N ARG A 179 0.51 -6.59 -16.58
CA ARG A 179 1.22 -7.50 -15.65
C ARG A 179 2.69 -7.68 -16.02
N LYS A 180 3.00 -7.80 -17.31
CA LYS A 180 4.39 -7.96 -17.79
C LYS A 180 5.26 -6.76 -17.38
N GLU A 181 4.74 -5.56 -17.47
CA GLU A 181 5.42 -4.33 -17.08
C GLU A 181 5.64 -4.28 -15.57
N VAL A 182 4.61 -4.62 -14.77
CA VAL A 182 4.73 -4.70 -13.30
C VAL A 182 5.83 -5.67 -12.89
N LEU A 183 5.85 -6.89 -13.45
CA LEU A 183 6.87 -7.88 -13.14
C LEU A 183 8.26 -7.41 -13.55
N SER A 184 8.41 -6.91 -14.79
CA SER A 184 9.69 -6.42 -15.30
C SER A 184 10.26 -5.27 -14.47
N GLN A 185 9.42 -4.31 -14.05
CA GLN A 185 9.87 -3.22 -13.18
C GLN A 185 10.19 -3.69 -11.75
N THR A 186 9.45 -4.68 -11.24
CA THR A 186 9.76 -5.29 -9.94
C THR A 186 11.12 -6.00 -9.99
N GLU A 187 11.38 -6.78 -11.03
CA GLU A 187 12.61 -7.58 -11.19
C GLU A 187 13.87 -6.74 -11.36
N GLN A 188 13.77 -5.45 -11.71
CA GLN A 188 14.92 -4.54 -11.75
C GLN A 188 15.55 -4.27 -10.39
N HIS A 189 14.76 -4.38 -9.32
CA HIS A 189 15.19 -4.02 -7.96
C HIS A 189 15.01 -5.15 -6.95
N PHE A 190 14.15 -6.12 -7.27
CA PHE A 190 13.71 -7.16 -6.34
C PHE A 190 13.72 -8.52 -7.01
N ARG A 191 13.91 -9.55 -6.21
CA ARG A 191 13.64 -10.94 -6.60
C ARG A 191 12.20 -11.27 -6.21
N ILE A 192 11.36 -11.65 -7.16
CA ILE A 192 9.98 -12.08 -6.87
C ILE A 192 10.04 -13.40 -6.08
N VAL A 193 9.45 -13.40 -4.89
CA VAL A 193 9.37 -14.56 -3.99
C VAL A 193 8.09 -15.33 -4.26
N HIS A 194 6.97 -14.60 -4.41
CA HIS A 194 5.66 -15.21 -4.58
C HIS A 194 4.72 -14.25 -5.32
N GLU A 195 3.93 -14.82 -6.24
CA GLU A 195 2.81 -14.13 -6.87
C GLU A 195 1.53 -14.87 -6.51
N TYR A 196 0.55 -14.15 -5.94
CA TYR A 196 -0.73 -14.70 -5.52
C TYR A 196 -1.86 -14.06 -6.29
N ARG A 197 -2.71 -14.90 -6.86
CA ARG A 197 -3.95 -14.49 -7.50
C ARG A 197 -5.12 -14.75 -6.57
N PHE A 198 -5.82 -13.70 -6.18
CA PHE A 198 -7.01 -13.85 -5.35
C PHE A 198 -8.07 -14.73 -6.03
N PRO A 199 -8.78 -15.59 -5.28
CA PRO A 199 -9.79 -16.48 -5.83
C PRO A 199 -10.88 -15.72 -6.59
N PRO A 200 -11.40 -16.27 -7.70
CA PRO A 200 -12.43 -15.61 -8.51
C PRO A 200 -13.77 -15.45 -7.79
N LEU A 201 -14.04 -16.22 -6.73
CA LEU A 201 -15.20 -16.06 -5.86
C LEU A 201 -15.12 -14.81 -4.96
N GLN A 202 -13.94 -14.23 -4.83
CA GLN A 202 -13.73 -12.96 -4.15
C GLN A 202 -13.74 -11.84 -5.20
N ILE A 203 -14.52 -10.79 -5.00
CA ILE A 203 -14.60 -9.65 -5.95
C ILE A 203 -13.24 -9.04 -6.21
N ILE A 204 -12.38 -8.97 -5.19
CA ILE A 204 -10.98 -8.51 -5.33
C ILE A 204 -10.19 -9.33 -6.35
N GLY A 205 -10.46 -10.63 -6.47
CA GLY A 205 -9.78 -11.51 -7.43
C GLY A 205 -9.99 -11.12 -8.89
N TRP A 206 -10.99 -10.29 -9.17
CA TRP A 206 -11.23 -9.76 -10.52
C TRP A 206 -10.38 -8.54 -10.83
N SER A 207 -9.86 -7.88 -9.81
CA SER A 207 -9.20 -6.59 -9.94
C SER A 207 -7.76 -6.54 -9.42
N LYS A 208 -7.33 -7.51 -8.60
CA LYS A 208 -6.02 -7.43 -7.94
C LYS A 208 -5.24 -8.75 -7.95
N THR A 209 -3.92 -8.63 -7.84
CA THR A 209 -2.97 -9.71 -7.52
C THR A 209 -2.07 -9.22 -6.38
N ALA A 210 -1.39 -10.14 -5.68
CA ALA A 210 -0.36 -9.78 -4.72
C ALA A 210 0.99 -10.33 -5.17
N ILE A 211 2.02 -9.52 -5.12
CA ILE A 211 3.40 -9.85 -5.47
C ILE A 211 4.25 -9.56 -4.24
N LEU A 212 4.80 -10.61 -3.64
CA LEU A 212 5.82 -10.50 -2.61
C LEU A 212 7.19 -10.62 -3.27
N ALA A 213 8.03 -9.63 -3.04
CA ALA A 213 9.38 -9.58 -3.60
C ALA A 213 10.39 -9.18 -2.53
N GLN A 214 11.61 -9.67 -2.65
CA GLN A 214 12.72 -9.39 -1.73
C GLN A 214 13.73 -8.49 -2.42
N LYS A 215 14.20 -7.47 -1.73
CA LYS A 215 15.24 -6.57 -2.23
C LYS A 215 16.55 -7.34 -2.46
N LEU A 216 17.15 -7.11 -3.62
CA LEU A 216 18.44 -7.67 -4.04
C LEU A 216 19.59 -7.10 -3.22
#